data_da060415b7200fce7c241285600ea1ce
#
_entry.id   da060415b7200fce7c241285600ea1ce
#
_cell.length_a   1.000
_cell.length_b   1.000
_cell.length_c   1.000
_cell.angle_alpha   90.00
_cell.angle_beta   90.00
_cell.angle_gamma   90.00
#
_symmetry.space_group_name_H-M   'P 1'
#
loop_
_entity.id
_entity.type
_entity.pdbx_description
1 polymer ?
#
loop_
_entity_poly.entity_id
_entity_poly.type
_entity_poly.pdbx_seq_one_letter_code
_entity_poly.pdbx_strand_id
1 'polypeptide(L)'
;MLKSLSITLTLLVVLAPISKAEPASSLMSAISHLNADIVFMRHALAPGFGDPANFQLNDCKTQRNLDEKGKQQAKLIGRELLNSSIEFSEILSSEWCRCKETVSLLNIGKWKTFSGLNSFFQNYVGKEETLTNLRRKLSNLNEGVTLMVTHQVVISAITGSTSRSGELIAFNTKTKASINVILN
;
A
#
# COMPACT_ATOMS: atom_id res chain seq x y z
N MET A 1 -66.50 40.45 4.65
CA MET A 1 -65.77 39.81 3.58
C MET A 1 -64.26 39.69 4.02
N LEU A 2 -63.87 38.58 4.64
CA LEU A 2 -62.49 38.33 5.00
C LEU A 2 -61.75 37.68 3.83
N LYS A 3 -60.69 38.30 3.33
CA LYS A 3 -59.78 37.73 2.33
C LYS A 3 -58.73 36.90 3.04
N SER A 4 -58.80 35.59 2.83
CA SER A 4 -57.79 34.64 3.28
C SER A 4 -56.51 34.81 2.43
N LEU A 5 -55.37 35.10 3.09
CA LEU A 5 -54.07 35.20 2.45
C LEU A 5 -53.35 33.87 2.64
N SER A 6 -53.29 33.04 1.59
CA SER A 6 -52.53 31.79 1.59
C SER A 6 -51.05 32.09 1.37
N ILE A 7 -50.22 31.84 2.38
CA ILE A 7 -48.79 31.92 2.29
C ILE A 7 -48.26 30.54 1.85
N THR A 8 -47.77 30.42 0.63
CA THR A 8 -47.11 29.21 0.12
C THR A 8 -45.64 29.21 0.55
N LEU A 9 -45.30 28.37 1.50
CA LEU A 9 -43.93 28.19 1.95
C LEU A 9 -43.20 27.27 0.96
N THR A 10 -42.35 27.83 0.12
CA THR A 10 -41.47 27.07 -0.79
C THR A 10 -40.25 26.57 -0.04
N LEU A 11 -40.18 25.27 0.24
CA LEU A 11 -39.06 24.61 0.85
C LEU A 11 -37.92 24.46 -0.18
N LEU A 12 -36.87 25.27 -0.04
CA LEU A 12 -35.67 25.20 -0.88
C LEU A 12 -34.76 24.06 -0.34
N VAL A 13 -34.81 22.90 -0.98
CA VAL A 13 -33.88 21.78 -0.67
C VAL A 13 -32.53 22.09 -1.28
N VAL A 14 -31.58 22.52 -0.47
CA VAL A 14 -30.16 22.68 -0.87
C VAL A 14 -29.51 21.30 -0.87
N LEU A 15 -29.38 20.69 -2.04
CA LEU A 15 -28.54 19.49 -2.24
C LEU A 15 -27.07 19.90 -2.11
N ALA A 16 -26.46 19.60 -0.96
CA ALA A 16 -25.01 19.70 -0.81
C ALA A 16 -24.33 18.66 -1.72
N PRO A 17 -23.28 19.03 -2.48
CA PRO A 17 -22.55 18.06 -3.28
C PRO A 17 -21.87 17.06 -2.34
N ILE A 18 -22.15 15.76 -2.52
CA ILE A 18 -21.40 14.69 -1.86
C ILE A 18 -20.02 14.67 -2.51
N SER A 19 -19.05 15.30 -1.86
CA SER A 19 -17.64 15.20 -2.27
C SER A 19 -17.20 13.76 -2.05
N LYS A 20 -16.99 13.03 -3.15
CA LYS A 20 -16.35 11.71 -3.11
C LYS A 20 -14.89 11.95 -2.78
N ALA A 21 -14.43 11.54 -1.59
CA ALA A 21 -13.05 11.67 -1.21
C ALA A 21 -12.15 10.95 -2.23
N GLU A 22 -11.19 11.67 -2.80
CA GLU A 22 -10.20 11.12 -3.72
C GLU A 22 -9.37 10.03 -3.01
N PRO A 23 -9.10 8.87 -3.65
CA PRO A 23 -8.35 7.77 -3.03
C PRO A 23 -6.96 8.18 -2.50
N ALA A 24 -6.27 9.05 -3.22
CA ALA A 24 -4.96 9.58 -2.82
C ALA A 24 -5.06 10.46 -1.57
N SER A 25 -6.15 11.21 -1.38
CA SER A 25 -6.39 11.99 -0.17
C SER A 25 -6.60 11.09 1.06
N SER A 26 -7.09 9.86 0.87
CA SER A 26 -7.27 8.90 1.96
C SER A 26 -5.93 8.36 2.48
N LEU A 27 -4.91 8.15 1.63
CA LEU A 27 -3.57 7.74 2.08
C LEU A 27 -2.87 8.89 2.83
N MET A 28 -2.91 10.11 2.30
CA MET A 28 -2.38 11.30 2.97
C MET A 28 -3.05 11.51 4.35
N SER A 29 -4.37 11.37 4.41
CA SER A 29 -5.12 11.45 5.67
C SER A 29 -4.69 10.37 6.66
N ALA A 30 -4.49 9.12 6.22
CA ALA A 30 -4.04 8.03 7.07
C ALA A 30 -2.61 8.28 7.60
N ILE A 31 -1.69 8.74 6.74
CA ILE A 31 -0.33 9.11 7.13
C ILE A 31 -0.35 10.21 8.19
N SER A 32 -1.09 11.28 7.94
CA SER A 32 -1.18 12.42 8.86
C SER A 32 -1.85 12.04 10.20
N HIS A 33 -2.95 11.30 10.15
CA HIS A 33 -3.70 10.88 11.33
C HIS A 33 -2.86 10.01 12.28
N LEU A 34 -2.06 9.11 11.71
CA LEU A 34 -1.21 8.20 12.48
C LEU A 34 0.17 8.79 12.81
N ASN A 35 0.58 9.91 12.20
CA ASN A 35 1.99 10.29 12.07
C ASN A 35 2.81 9.09 11.58
N ALA A 36 2.34 8.47 10.49
CA ALA A 36 2.95 7.26 9.95
C ALA A 36 4.34 7.56 9.37
N ASP A 37 5.30 6.71 9.71
CA ASP A 37 6.67 6.74 9.19
C ASP A 37 6.91 5.67 8.13
N ILE A 38 5.98 4.72 7.98
CA ILE A 38 6.00 3.65 6.99
C ILE A 38 4.66 3.61 6.22
N VAL A 39 4.77 3.36 4.92
CA VAL A 39 3.68 2.82 4.11
C VAL A 39 4.12 1.45 3.60
N PHE A 40 3.52 0.38 4.11
CA PHE A 40 3.66 -0.93 3.49
C PHE A 40 2.72 -1.03 2.29
N MET A 41 3.17 -1.71 1.24
CA MET A 41 2.33 -2.07 0.10
C MET A 41 2.50 -3.55 -0.20
N ARG A 42 1.40 -4.30 -0.22
CA ARG A 42 1.47 -5.64 -0.80
C ARG A 42 1.66 -5.53 -2.31
N HIS A 43 2.57 -6.34 -2.87
CA HIS A 43 2.76 -6.41 -4.33
C HIS A 43 1.42 -6.49 -5.07
N ALA A 44 1.37 -5.98 -6.29
CA ALA A 44 0.20 -6.01 -7.16
C ALA A 44 -0.25 -7.45 -7.47
N LEU A 45 -1.38 -7.60 -8.11
CA LEU A 45 -2.00 -8.90 -8.37
C LEU A 45 -1.03 -9.85 -9.10
N ALA A 46 -0.74 -10.96 -8.43
CA ALA A 46 -0.02 -12.10 -8.98
C ALA A 46 -0.91 -13.32 -8.75
N PRO A 47 -1.59 -13.87 -9.79
CA PRO A 47 -2.56 -14.95 -9.62
C PRO A 47 -1.89 -16.26 -9.18
N GLY A 48 -2.69 -17.11 -8.53
CA GLY A 48 -2.23 -18.40 -7.99
C GLY A 48 -1.84 -18.32 -6.50
N PHE A 49 -1.30 -19.42 -6.00
CA PHE A 49 -0.95 -19.63 -4.60
C PHE A 49 0.48 -20.15 -4.47
N GLY A 50 1.28 -19.47 -3.65
CA GLY A 50 2.68 -19.84 -3.45
C GLY A 50 3.59 -19.57 -4.66
N ASP A 51 4.82 -20.01 -4.57
CA ASP A 51 5.80 -20.04 -5.64
C ASP A 51 6.04 -21.51 -6.06
N PRO A 52 6.46 -21.80 -7.30
CA PRO A 52 6.76 -23.17 -7.74
C PRO A 52 7.84 -23.87 -6.90
N ALA A 53 7.81 -25.19 -6.84
CA ALA A 53 8.76 -25.99 -6.03
C ALA A 53 10.24 -25.80 -6.44
N ASN A 54 10.50 -25.43 -7.70
CA ASN A 54 11.83 -25.11 -8.22
C ASN A 54 12.22 -23.64 -8.04
N PHE A 55 11.61 -22.93 -7.09
CA PHE A 55 11.84 -21.51 -6.80
C PHE A 55 13.34 -21.19 -6.68
N GLN A 56 13.74 -20.12 -7.38
CA GLN A 56 15.05 -19.49 -7.26
C GLN A 56 14.88 -17.95 -7.21
N LEU A 57 15.46 -17.31 -6.20
CA LEU A 57 15.28 -15.88 -5.96
C LEU A 57 15.73 -15.01 -7.14
N ASN A 58 16.79 -15.45 -7.84
CA ASN A 58 17.40 -14.71 -8.95
C ASN A 58 16.84 -15.09 -10.33
N ASP A 59 15.88 -16.03 -10.41
CA ASP A 59 15.25 -16.43 -11.67
C ASP A 59 13.72 -16.24 -11.61
N CYS A 60 13.25 -15.16 -12.25
CA CYS A 60 11.83 -14.86 -12.30
C CYS A 60 10.97 -15.91 -13.01
N LYS A 61 11.55 -16.76 -13.84
CA LYS A 61 10.82 -17.86 -14.51
C LYS A 61 10.40 -18.94 -13.53
N THR A 62 11.04 -19.02 -12.39
CA THR A 62 10.75 -19.98 -11.32
C THR A 62 9.85 -19.39 -10.22
N GLN A 63 9.32 -18.20 -10.44
CA GLN A 63 8.50 -17.48 -9.47
C GLN A 63 7.08 -17.24 -9.98
N ARG A 64 6.14 -17.09 -9.06
CA ARG A 64 4.83 -16.54 -9.35
C ARG A 64 4.94 -15.04 -9.57
N ASN A 65 4.57 -14.57 -10.76
CA ASN A 65 4.74 -13.19 -11.20
C ASN A 65 3.41 -12.46 -11.37
N LEU A 66 3.46 -11.15 -11.62
CA LEU A 66 2.28 -10.37 -11.98
C LEU A 66 1.70 -10.88 -13.32
N ASP A 67 0.37 -10.86 -13.43
CA ASP A 67 -0.29 -10.92 -14.73
C ASP A 67 -0.52 -9.51 -15.30
N GLU A 68 -1.14 -9.40 -16.47
CA GLU A 68 -1.40 -8.09 -17.09
C GLU A 68 -2.32 -7.22 -16.22
N LYS A 69 -3.27 -7.81 -15.48
CA LYS A 69 -4.12 -7.07 -14.54
C LYS A 69 -3.31 -6.51 -13.38
N GLY A 70 -2.38 -7.31 -12.84
CA GLY A 70 -1.47 -6.85 -11.79
C GLY A 70 -0.53 -5.74 -12.25
N LYS A 71 0.00 -5.84 -13.47
CA LYS A 71 0.82 -4.76 -14.07
C LYS A 71 0.02 -3.47 -14.24
N GLN A 72 -1.22 -3.57 -14.74
CA GLN A 72 -2.12 -2.41 -14.85
C GLN A 72 -2.44 -1.82 -13.47
N GLN A 73 -2.74 -2.67 -12.48
CA GLN A 73 -2.97 -2.24 -11.10
C GLN A 73 -1.78 -1.43 -10.55
N ALA A 74 -0.55 -1.93 -10.70
CA ALA A 74 0.65 -1.23 -10.23
C ALA A 74 0.79 0.15 -10.90
N LYS A 75 0.56 0.24 -12.23
CA LYS A 75 0.61 1.52 -12.96
C LYS A 75 -0.47 2.51 -12.49
N LEU A 76 -1.69 2.02 -12.21
CA LEU A 76 -2.78 2.86 -11.67
C LEU A 76 -2.40 3.42 -10.31
N ILE A 77 -1.98 2.56 -9.39
CA ILE A 77 -1.55 2.96 -8.04
C ILE A 77 -0.40 3.98 -8.12
N GLY A 78 0.58 3.77 -9.02
CA GLY A 78 1.68 4.72 -9.21
C GLY A 78 1.21 6.10 -9.64
N ARG A 79 0.22 6.20 -10.53
CA ARG A 79 -0.39 7.49 -10.92
C ARG A 79 -1.10 8.17 -9.75
N GLU A 80 -1.86 7.40 -8.96
CA GLU A 80 -2.53 7.95 -7.78
C GLU A 80 -1.52 8.46 -6.73
N LEU A 81 -0.42 7.74 -6.53
CA LEU A 81 0.66 8.17 -5.63
C LEU A 81 1.33 9.46 -6.13
N LEU A 82 1.60 9.59 -7.43
CA LEU A 82 2.16 10.82 -8.02
C LEU A 82 1.19 12.00 -7.86
N ASN A 83 -0.11 11.78 -8.05
CA ASN A 83 -1.14 12.81 -7.90
C ASN A 83 -1.37 13.23 -6.44
N SER A 84 -1.00 12.39 -5.47
CA SER A 84 -1.23 12.64 -4.04
C SER A 84 -0.28 13.63 -3.39
N SER A 85 0.78 14.05 -4.08
CA SER A 85 1.87 14.87 -3.51
C SER A 85 2.56 14.25 -2.29
N ILE A 86 2.47 12.92 -2.12
CA ILE A 86 3.20 12.19 -1.08
C ILE A 86 4.63 11.97 -1.53
N GLU A 87 5.58 12.54 -0.82
CA GLU A 87 7.00 12.30 -1.04
C GLU A 87 7.50 11.19 -0.12
N PHE A 88 8.06 10.13 -0.72
CA PHE A 88 8.71 9.06 0.03
C PHE A 88 10.21 9.36 0.16
N SER A 89 10.71 9.40 1.40
CA SER A 89 12.14 9.59 1.69
C SER A 89 12.99 8.39 1.24
N GLU A 90 12.38 7.20 1.20
CA GLU A 90 13.01 5.97 0.73
C GLU A 90 11.95 5.01 0.16
N ILE A 91 12.30 4.27 -0.89
CA ILE A 91 11.44 3.24 -1.48
C ILE A 91 12.21 1.92 -1.49
N LEU A 92 11.67 0.92 -0.78
CA LEU A 92 12.25 -0.41 -0.63
C LEU A 92 11.33 -1.48 -1.22
N SER A 93 11.91 -2.52 -1.77
CA SER A 93 11.19 -3.67 -2.30
C SER A 93 11.77 -4.98 -1.78
N SER A 94 10.93 -5.97 -1.55
CA SER A 94 11.36 -7.37 -1.50
C SER A 94 12.14 -7.76 -2.76
N GLU A 95 13.04 -8.72 -2.64
CA GLU A 95 13.83 -9.26 -3.76
C GLU A 95 13.02 -10.16 -4.70
N TRP A 96 11.78 -10.55 -4.35
CA TRP A 96 10.88 -11.30 -5.23
C TRP A 96 10.51 -10.53 -6.48
N CYS A 97 10.47 -11.22 -7.62
CA CYS A 97 10.24 -10.59 -8.92
C CYS A 97 8.91 -9.82 -8.97
N ARG A 98 7.83 -10.33 -8.40
CA ARG A 98 6.54 -9.63 -8.33
C ARG A 98 6.58 -8.32 -7.54
N CYS A 99 7.43 -8.24 -6.51
CA CYS A 99 7.62 -6.99 -5.75
C CYS A 99 8.47 -6.00 -6.53
N LYS A 100 9.59 -6.46 -7.12
CA LYS A 100 10.45 -5.65 -7.99
C LYS A 100 9.68 -5.10 -9.19
N GLU A 101 8.87 -5.93 -9.83
CA GLU A 101 8.02 -5.50 -10.96
C GLU A 101 6.95 -4.51 -10.50
N THR A 102 6.31 -4.75 -9.35
CA THR A 102 5.34 -3.81 -8.78
C THR A 102 5.97 -2.44 -8.59
N VAL A 103 7.07 -2.33 -7.82
CA VAL A 103 7.70 -1.03 -7.51
C VAL A 103 8.23 -0.34 -8.77
N SER A 104 8.75 -1.09 -9.73
CA SER A 104 9.18 -0.55 -11.03
C SER A 104 8.02 0.07 -11.81
N LEU A 105 6.85 -0.57 -11.81
CA LEU A 105 5.65 -0.11 -12.51
C LEU A 105 4.93 1.04 -11.79
N LEU A 106 5.11 1.20 -10.47
CA LEU A 106 4.67 2.41 -9.76
C LEU A 106 5.32 3.67 -10.36
N ASN A 107 6.57 3.58 -10.76
CA ASN A 107 7.34 4.66 -11.41
C ASN A 107 7.32 5.99 -10.63
N ILE A 108 7.48 5.93 -9.31
CA ILE A 108 7.37 7.06 -8.37
C ILE A 108 8.70 7.51 -7.78
N GLY A 109 9.82 7.00 -8.27
CA GLY A 109 11.16 7.37 -7.81
C GLY A 109 12.16 6.22 -7.82
N LYS A 110 13.37 6.50 -7.33
CA LYS A 110 14.43 5.50 -7.20
C LYS A 110 14.11 4.55 -6.04
N TRP A 111 14.32 3.26 -6.26
CA TRP A 111 14.10 2.23 -5.26
C TRP A 111 15.27 1.24 -5.20
N LYS A 112 15.34 0.46 -4.14
CA LYS A 112 16.33 -0.62 -3.96
C LYS A 112 15.67 -1.84 -3.30
N THR A 113 16.27 -3.02 -3.47
CA THR A 113 15.85 -4.22 -2.78
C THR A 113 16.32 -4.23 -1.33
N PHE A 114 15.56 -4.95 -0.47
CA PHE A 114 15.89 -5.15 0.92
C PHE A 114 15.37 -6.52 1.39
N SER A 115 16.27 -7.39 1.85
CA SER A 115 15.96 -8.77 2.23
C SER A 115 14.98 -8.89 3.41
N GLY A 116 14.92 -7.88 4.29
CA GLY A 116 13.93 -7.79 5.36
C GLY A 116 12.46 -7.68 4.90
N LEU A 117 12.23 -7.55 3.58
CA LEU A 117 10.90 -7.54 2.96
C LEU A 117 10.56 -8.84 2.23
N ASN A 118 11.44 -9.84 2.29
CA ASN A 118 11.29 -11.11 1.60
C ASN A 118 10.17 -11.96 2.20
N SER A 119 9.50 -12.75 1.33
CA SER A 119 8.46 -13.66 1.78
C SER A 119 9.06 -14.86 2.51
N PHE A 120 8.58 -15.13 3.69
CA PHE A 120 8.85 -16.39 4.39
C PHE A 120 7.72 -17.43 4.23
N PHE A 121 6.75 -17.15 3.34
CA PHE A 121 5.74 -18.13 2.96
C PHE A 121 6.41 -19.28 2.20
N GLN A 122 6.08 -20.53 2.54
CA GLN A 122 6.70 -21.75 2.04
C GLN A 122 8.18 -21.95 2.47
N ASN A 123 8.71 -21.14 3.39
CA ASN A 123 10.05 -21.30 3.98
C ASN A 123 11.23 -21.24 2.99
N TYR A 124 11.07 -20.60 1.80
CA TYR A 124 12.20 -20.35 0.91
C TYR A 124 13.22 -19.38 1.51
N VAL A 125 12.79 -18.53 2.46
CA VAL A 125 13.63 -17.68 3.29
C VAL A 125 13.18 -17.82 4.74
N GLY A 126 14.11 -17.74 5.69
CA GLY A 126 13.83 -17.85 7.12
C GLY A 126 12.98 -16.68 7.64
N LYS A 127 11.88 -17.00 8.33
CA LYS A 127 10.99 -15.99 8.95
C LYS A 127 11.75 -15.09 9.92
N GLU A 128 12.53 -15.67 10.81
CA GLU A 128 13.25 -14.92 11.84
C GLU A 128 14.32 -14.01 11.24
N GLU A 129 15.02 -14.46 10.21
CA GLU A 129 15.99 -13.64 9.48
C GLU A 129 15.33 -12.42 8.85
N THR A 130 14.25 -12.65 8.08
CA THR A 130 13.47 -11.58 7.44
C THR A 130 12.99 -10.57 8.47
N LEU A 131 12.33 -11.03 9.54
CA LEU A 131 11.75 -10.14 10.53
C LEU A 131 12.79 -9.42 11.39
N THR A 132 13.93 -10.05 11.69
CA THR A 132 15.05 -9.40 12.41
C THR A 132 15.63 -8.26 11.58
N ASN A 133 15.90 -8.51 10.29
CA ASN A 133 16.39 -7.48 9.38
C ASN A 133 15.37 -6.32 9.26
N LEU A 134 14.08 -6.65 9.11
CA LEU A 134 13.04 -5.62 9.02
C LEU A 134 12.93 -4.81 10.31
N ARG A 135 12.86 -5.44 11.48
CA ARG A 135 12.79 -4.73 12.77
C ARG A 135 13.97 -3.81 12.99
N ARG A 136 15.19 -4.24 12.61
CA ARG A 136 16.40 -3.39 12.65
C ARG A 136 16.25 -2.17 11.73
N LYS A 137 15.69 -2.33 10.52
CA LYS A 137 15.43 -1.20 9.63
C LYS A 137 14.38 -0.26 10.23
N LEU A 138 13.28 -0.79 10.78
CA LEU A 138 12.22 0.01 11.40
C LEU A 138 12.66 0.80 12.64
N SER A 139 13.71 0.36 13.33
CA SER A 139 14.30 1.11 14.45
C SER A 139 15.33 2.18 14.02
N ASN A 140 15.71 2.20 12.73
CA ASN A 140 16.71 3.11 12.17
C ASN A 140 16.21 3.72 10.85
N LEU A 141 15.02 4.32 10.89
CA LEU A 141 14.45 5.02 9.74
C LEU A 141 15.06 6.41 9.60
N ASN A 142 15.16 6.89 8.37
CA ASN A 142 15.40 8.29 8.08
C ASN A 142 14.13 9.10 8.37
N GLU A 143 14.25 10.43 8.45
CA GLU A 143 13.09 11.31 8.51
C GLU A 143 12.21 11.16 7.26
N GLY A 144 10.91 11.38 7.43
CA GLY A 144 9.90 11.25 6.38
C GLY A 144 9.27 9.87 6.33
N VAL A 145 8.54 9.58 5.25
CA VAL A 145 7.79 8.33 5.06
C VAL A 145 8.55 7.40 4.13
N THR A 146 8.74 6.16 4.55
CA THR A 146 9.33 5.10 3.72
C THR A 146 8.25 4.21 3.11
N LEU A 147 8.27 4.00 1.78
CA LEU A 147 7.44 3.00 1.11
C LEU A 147 8.16 1.64 1.09
N MET A 148 7.46 0.59 1.50
CA MET A 148 7.98 -0.80 1.54
C MET A 148 7.06 -1.74 0.76
N VAL A 149 7.46 -2.14 -0.47
CA VAL A 149 6.72 -3.10 -1.29
C VAL A 149 7.11 -4.53 -0.90
N THR A 150 6.15 -5.29 -0.40
CA THR A 150 6.41 -6.60 0.21
C THR A 150 5.22 -7.57 0.04
N HIS A 151 5.09 -8.54 0.94
CA HIS A 151 4.14 -9.65 0.92
C HIS A 151 3.19 -9.59 2.12
N GLN A 152 2.00 -10.16 1.95
CA GLN A 152 1.00 -10.23 3.03
C GLN A 152 1.57 -10.78 4.34
N VAL A 153 2.37 -11.86 4.29
CA VAL A 153 2.91 -12.51 5.50
C VAL A 153 3.85 -11.59 6.28
N VAL A 154 4.61 -10.73 5.59
CA VAL A 154 5.51 -9.74 6.21
C VAL A 154 4.69 -8.61 6.83
N ILE A 155 3.73 -8.07 6.07
CA ILE A 155 2.82 -7.01 6.55
C ILE A 155 2.09 -7.50 7.81
N SER A 156 1.45 -8.67 7.74
CA SER A 156 0.70 -9.21 8.89
C SER A 156 1.57 -9.47 10.11
N ALA A 157 2.82 -9.90 9.92
CA ALA A 157 3.73 -10.14 11.04
C ALA A 157 4.19 -8.85 11.76
N ILE A 158 4.16 -7.71 11.09
CA ILE A 158 4.57 -6.41 11.67
C ILE A 158 3.38 -5.60 12.17
N THR A 159 2.30 -5.55 11.39
CA THR A 159 1.16 -4.65 11.65
C THR A 159 -0.04 -5.35 12.28
N GLY A 160 -0.09 -6.68 12.25
CA GLY A 160 -1.30 -7.46 12.59
C GLY A 160 -2.41 -7.39 11.53
N SER A 161 -2.27 -6.55 10.50
CA SER A 161 -3.28 -6.34 9.47
C SER A 161 -3.14 -7.34 8.32
N THR A 162 -4.26 -7.72 7.72
CA THR A 162 -4.28 -8.41 6.42
C THR A 162 -4.25 -7.39 5.29
N SER A 163 -3.79 -7.80 4.11
CA SER A 163 -3.73 -6.91 2.94
C SER A 163 -4.14 -7.62 1.66
N ARG A 164 -4.87 -6.93 0.79
CA ARG A 164 -5.14 -7.35 -0.59
C ARG A 164 -3.97 -6.99 -1.50
N SER A 165 -3.91 -7.58 -2.70
CA SER A 165 -2.92 -7.19 -3.71
C SER A 165 -3.05 -5.70 -4.06
N GLY A 166 -1.95 -4.97 -4.03
CA GLY A 166 -1.93 -3.53 -4.28
C GLY A 166 -2.39 -2.65 -3.12
N GLU A 167 -2.88 -3.22 -2.01
CA GLU A 167 -3.31 -2.45 -0.85
C GLU A 167 -2.12 -1.85 -0.12
N LEU A 168 -2.29 -0.61 0.35
CA LEU A 168 -1.32 0.13 1.14
C LEU A 168 -1.74 0.15 2.62
N ILE A 169 -0.77 0.14 3.51
CA ILE A 169 -1.00 0.23 4.95
C ILE A 169 -0.10 1.33 5.51
N ALA A 170 -0.70 2.45 5.91
CA ALA A 170 -0.01 3.45 6.70
C ALA A 170 0.24 2.88 8.09
N PHE A 171 1.47 2.98 8.59
CA PHE A 171 1.90 2.37 9.84
C PHE A 171 2.83 3.31 10.62
N ASN A 172 2.59 3.45 11.91
CA ASN A 172 3.47 4.17 12.82
C ASN A 172 4.31 3.18 13.62
N THR A 173 5.63 3.24 13.48
CA THR A 173 6.55 2.28 14.12
C THR A 173 6.62 2.40 15.65
N LYS A 174 6.25 3.55 16.23
CA LYS A 174 6.26 3.80 17.68
C LYS A 174 4.97 3.31 18.33
N THR A 175 3.81 3.74 17.83
CA THR A 175 2.49 3.40 18.39
C THR A 175 1.99 2.04 17.95
N LYS A 176 2.54 1.47 16.87
CA LYS A 176 2.10 0.24 16.18
C LYS A 176 0.70 0.35 15.55
N ALA A 177 0.14 1.54 15.49
CA ALA A 177 -1.13 1.79 14.83
C ALA A 177 -0.99 1.66 13.30
N SER A 178 -2.03 1.15 12.64
CA SER A 178 -2.07 0.98 11.19
C SER A 178 -3.45 1.30 10.61
N ILE A 179 -3.48 1.82 9.39
CA ILE A 179 -4.70 2.05 8.60
C ILE A 179 -4.49 1.49 7.20
N ASN A 180 -5.42 0.62 6.78
CA ASN A 180 -5.44 0.08 5.42
C ASN A 180 -6.07 1.07 4.45
N VAL A 181 -5.45 1.23 3.27
CA VAL A 181 -5.88 2.15 2.21
C VAL A 181 -5.83 1.44 0.85
N ILE A 182 -6.93 1.52 0.11
CA ILE A 182 -7.01 1.04 -1.27
C ILE A 182 -7.04 2.26 -2.19
N LEU A 183 -6.09 2.33 -3.12
CA LEU A 183 -6.10 3.27 -4.24
C LEU A 183 -6.75 2.58 -5.45
N ASN A 184 -7.70 3.24 -6.10
CA ASN A 184 -8.51 2.70 -7.21
C ASN A 184 -8.08 3.29 -8.54
#